data_6b6ebac7e18b29aa61c12e882e57c21b
#
_entry.id   6b6ebac7e18b29aa61c12e882e57c21b
#
_cell.length_a   1.000
_cell.length_b   1.000
_cell.length_c   1.000
_cell.angle_alpha   90.00
_cell.angle_beta   90.00
_cell.angle_gamma   90.00
#
_symmetry.space_group_name_H-M   'P 1'
#
loop_
_entity.id
_entity.type
_entity.pdbx_description
1 polymer ?
#
loop_
_entity_poly.entity_id
_entity_poly.type
_entity_poly.pdbx_seq_one_letter_code
_entity_poly.pdbx_strand_id
1 'polypeptide(L)'
;MAHKLPARGRPAAEVLADLKTFSSADPDYRHGRLWSLAYYQDEDYAAFLGEAYSAFAGANGLNPTVFKSLKRFENEIIEATAALLHGTPEVCGVVTSGGTESCLLAVKTYRDRARQVPGVGRPDMIMPVAAHVAWFKASEYFDVKVR
;
A
#
# COMPACT_ATOMS: atom_id res chain seq x y z
N MET A 1 26.00 -7.10 16.11
CA MET A 1 27.08 -7.03 15.09
C MET A 1 26.55 -6.28 13.87
N ALA A 2 27.32 -5.36 13.29
CA ALA A 2 26.92 -4.70 12.06
C ALA A 2 27.03 -5.69 10.89
N HIS A 3 25.93 -5.89 10.15
CA HIS A 3 25.94 -6.70 8.94
C HIS A 3 26.70 -5.94 7.85
N LYS A 4 27.81 -6.49 7.38
CA LYS A 4 28.56 -5.93 6.25
C LYS A 4 28.10 -6.62 4.97
N LEU A 5 28.10 -5.88 3.87
CA LEU A 5 27.89 -6.50 2.57
C LEU A 5 28.99 -7.53 2.31
N PRO A 6 28.65 -8.75 1.87
CA PRO A 6 29.66 -9.76 1.54
C PRO A 6 30.48 -9.31 0.33
N ALA A 7 31.77 -9.66 0.32
CA ALA A 7 32.66 -9.33 -0.78
C ALA A 7 32.32 -10.06 -2.10
N ARG A 8 31.59 -11.14 -2.02
CA ARG A 8 31.11 -11.94 -3.17
C ARG A 8 29.64 -12.27 -3.00
N GLY A 9 28.92 -12.40 -4.10
CA GLY A 9 27.53 -12.90 -4.11
C GLY A 9 27.46 -14.35 -3.60
N ARG A 10 26.28 -14.75 -3.15
CA ARG A 10 25.98 -16.12 -2.69
C ARG A 10 25.18 -16.86 -3.76
N PRO A 11 25.32 -18.19 -3.87
CA PRO A 11 24.45 -19.00 -4.71
C PRO A 11 22.96 -18.81 -4.36
N ALA A 12 22.10 -18.71 -5.36
CA ALA A 12 20.66 -18.49 -5.15
C ALA A 12 20.02 -19.56 -4.26
N ALA A 13 20.45 -20.84 -4.41
CA ALA A 13 19.93 -21.93 -3.59
C ALA A 13 20.20 -21.75 -2.10
N GLU A 14 21.38 -21.23 -1.72
CA GLU A 14 21.72 -20.95 -0.32
C GLU A 14 20.85 -19.79 0.23
N VAL A 15 20.67 -18.74 -0.57
CA VAL A 15 19.83 -17.61 -0.17
C VAL A 15 18.37 -18.06 0.04
N LEU A 16 17.85 -18.89 -0.86
CA LEU A 16 16.48 -19.43 -0.74
C LEU A 16 16.34 -20.35 0.48
N ALA A 17 17.37 -21.13 0.82
CA ALA A 17 17.37 -21.96 2.02
C ALA A 17 17.33 -21.11 3.30
N ASP A 18 18.12 -20.03 3.35
CA ASP A 18 18.09 -19.09 4.47
C ASP A 18 16.73 -18.42 4.62
N LEU A 19 16.12 -17.97 3.52
CA LEU A 19 14.78 -17.36 3.55
C LEU A 19 13.73 -18.31 4.12
N LYS A 20 13.77 -19.60 3.74
CA LYS A 20 12.91 -20.64 4.32
C LYS A 20 13.17 -20.83 5.82
N THR A 21 14.43 -20.80 6.23
CA THR A 21 14.80 -20.93 7.64
C THR A 21 14.31 -19.72 8.45
N PHE A 22 14.45 -18.51 7.92
CA PHE A 22 13.96 -17.30 8.59
C PHE A 22 12.44 -17.31 8.74
N SER A 23 11.72 -17.66 7.65
CA SER A 23 10.25 -17.71 7.68
C SER A 23 9.71 -18.80 8.61
N SER A 24 10.48 -19.85 8.94
CA SER A 24 10.04 -20.87 9.88
C SER A 24 9.92 -20.40 11.33
N ALA A 25 10.51 -19.25 11.66
CA ALA A 25 10.39 -18.60 12.96
C ALA A 25 9.18 -17.65 13.06
N ASP A 26 8.53 -17.36 11.93
CA ASP A 26 7.35 -16.51 11.90
C ASP A 26 6.11 -17.24 12.46
N PRO A 27 5.11 -16.50 12.95
CA PRO A 27 3.85 -17.09 13.38
C PRO A 27 3.18 -17.88 12.26
N ASP A 28 2.60 -19.02 12.62
CA ASP A 28 1.84 -19.87 11.70
C ASP A 28 0.49 -19.22 11.32
N TYR A 29 0.52 -18.28 10.41
CA TYR A 29 -0.68 -17.59 9.93
C TYR A 29 -1.57 -18.47 9.04
N ARG A 30 -1.01 -19.53 8.44
CA ARG A 30 -1.75 -20.45 7.55
C ARG A 30 -2.76 -21.30 8.31
N HIS A 31 -2.47 -21.63 9.55
CA HIS A 31 -3.37 -22.41 10.42
C HIS A 31 -4.05 -21.55 11.50
N GLY A 32 -4.21 -20.26 11.25
CA GLY A 32 -4.96 -19.37 12.14
C GLY A 32 -4.28 -19.05 13.47
N ARG A 33 -2.96 -19.19 13.55
CA ARG A 33 -2.16 -18.88 14.75
C ARG A 33 -1.78 -17.41 14.87
N LEU A 34 -2.22 -16.58 13.90
CA LEU A 34 -2.03 -15.13 13.90
C LEU A 34 -3.40 -14.47 13.81
N TRP A 35 -3.70 -13.60 14.78
CA TRP A 35 -4.88 -12.75 14.74
C TRP A 35 -4.63 -11.52 13.87
N SER A 36 -5.38 -11.36 12.76
CA SER A 36 -5.23 -10.20 11.86
C SER A 36 -3.85 -10.14 11.18
N LEU A 37 -3.56 -9.09 10.44
CA LEU A 37 -2.28 -8.74 9.81
C LEU A 37 -1.83 -9.62 8.65
N ALA A 38 -2.30 -10.85 8.53
CA ALA A 38 -2.04 -11.75 7.41
C ALA A 38 -3.36 -12.18 6.78
N TYR A 39 -3.37 -12.23 5.46
CA TYR A 39 -4.51 -12.69 4.67
C TYR A 39 -4.08 -13.95 3.94
N TYR A 40 -4.65 -15.08 4.35
CA TYR A 40 -4.42 -16.37 3.77
C TYR A 40 -5.77 -17.04 3.52
N GLN A 41 -5.99 -17.58 2.34
CA GLN A 41 -7.20 -18.30 1.98
C GLN A 41 -6.90 -19.81 1.97
N ASP A 42 -6.09 -20.28 1.03
CA ASP A 42 -5.68 -21.66 0.85
C ASP A 42 -4.36 -21.74 0.04
N GLU A 43 -3.84 -22.94 -0.12
CA GLU A 43 -2.58 -23.18 -0.85
C GLU A 43 -2.72 -22.90 -2.35
N ASP A 44 -3.87 -23.18 -2.96
CA ASP A 44 -4.10 -22.95 -4.38
C ASP A 44 -4.08 -21.45 -4.69
N TYR A 45 -4.71 -20.66 -3.84
CA TYR A 45 -4.68 -19.21 -3.97
C TYR A 45 -3.28 -18.63 -3.70
N ALA A 46 -2.54 -19.18 -2.75
CA ALA A 46 -1.17 -18.78 -2.49
C ALA A 46 -0.24 -19.10 -3.68
N ALA A 47 -0.42 -20.25 -4.32
CA ALA A 47 0.31 -20.63 -5.53
C ALA A 47 -0.02 -19.68 -6.70
N PHE A 48 -1.29 -19.39 -6.92
CA PHE A 48 -1.74 -18.41 -7.92
C PHE A 48 -1.10 -17.03 -7.71
N LEU A 49 -1.10 -16.53 -6.48
CA LEU A 49 -0.43 -15.26 -6.16
C LEU A 49 1.07 -15.31 -6.45
N GLY A 50 1.73 -16.43 -6.13
CA GLY A 50 3.15 -16.63 -6.44
C GLY A 50 3.45 -16.55 -7.94
N GLU A 51 2.62 -17.16 -8.77
CA GLU A 51 2.74 -17.09 -10.23
C GLU A 51 2.50 -15.66 -10.74
N ALA A 52 1.47 -14.97 -10.23
CA ALA A 52 1.17 -13.60 -10.59
C ALA A 52 2.34 -12.66 -10.24
N TYR A 53 2.91 -12.75 -9.04
CA TYR A 53 4.10 -11.98 -8.66
C TYR A 53 5.29 -12.29 -9.56
N SER A 54 5.54 -13.54 -9.88
CA SER A 54 6.64 -13.96 -10.76
C SER A 54 6.49 -13.38 -12.17
N ALA A 55 5.28 -13.33 -12.72
CA ALA A 55 5.00 -12.77 -14.04
C ALA A 55 5.34 -11.28 -14.14
N PHE A 56 5.32 -10.54 -13.05
CA PHE A 56 5.56 -9.10 -13.01
C PHE A 56 6.81 -8.70 -12.20
N ALA A 57 7.65 -9.67 -11.79
CA ALA A 57 8.83 -9.40 -10.97
C ALA A 57 9.84 -8.41 -11.60
N GLY A 58 9.88 -8.33 -12.93
CA GLY A 58 10.72 -7.38 -13.68
C GLY A 58 10.03 -6.07 -14.06
N ALA A 59 8.72 -5.94 -13.79
CA ALA A 59 7.96 -4.75 -14.15
C ALA A 59 8.03 -3.70 -13.04
N ASN A 60 7.87 -2.43 -13.42
CA ASN A 60 7.79 -1.31 -12.47
C ASN A 60 6.88 -0.20 -13.00
N GLY A 61 6.34 0.60 -12.08
CA GLY A 61 5.43 1.72 -12.40
C GLY A 61 6.13 3.03 -12.75
N LEU A 62 7.46 3.06 -12.85
CA LEU A 62 8.21 4.30 -13.07
C LEU A 62 7.90 4.93 -14.44
N ASN A 63 7.70 4.08 -15.45
CA ASN A 63 7.32 4.56 -16.77
C ASN A 63 6.05 3.85 -17.27
N PRO A 64 4.88 4.49 -17.12
CA PRO A 64 3.59 3.89 -17.49
C PRO A 64 3.42 3.66 -19.00
N THR A 65 4.25 4.26 -19.85
CA THR A 65 4.21 4.02 -21.30
C THR A 65 4.92 2.73 -21.70
N VAL A 66 5.87 2.27 -20.88
CA VAL A 66 6.60 1.02 -21.09
C VAL A 66 5.79 -0.17 -20.56
N PHE A 67 5.33 -0.10 -19.33
CA PHE A 67 4.56 -1.18 -18.67
C PHE A 67 3.06 -0.87 -18.68
N LYS A 68 2.47 -0.92 -19.86
CA LYS A 68 1.04 -0.61 -20.08
C LYS A 68 0.08 -1.47 -19.27
N SER A 69 0.47 -2.72 -18.98
CA SER A 69 -0.31 -3.64 -18.14
C SER A 69 -0.49 -3.11 -16.71
N LEU A 70 0.55 -2.52 -16.12
CA LEU A 70 0.45 -1.95 -14.77
C LEU A 70 -0.55 -0.80 -14.73
N LYS A 71 -0.50 0.11 -15.72
CA LYS A 71 -1.48 1.18 -15.83
C LYS A 71 -2.90 0.66 -16.02
N ARG A 72 -3.07 -0.40 -16.79
CA ARG A 72 -4.37 -1.04 -16.96
C ARG A 72 -4.90 -1.58 -15.62
N PHE A 73 -4.06 -2.29 -14.86
CA PHE A 73 -4.46 -2.81 -13.55
C PHE A 73 -4.83 -1.70 -12.57
N GLU A 74 -4.07 -0.61 -12.53
CA GLU A 74 -4.43 0.56 -11.71
C GLU A 74 -5.79 1.13 -12.09
N ASN A 75 -6.06 1.33 -13.39
CA ASN A 75 -7.34 1.83 -13.86
C ASN A 75 -8.49 0.88 -13.50
N GLU A 76 -8.34 -0.43 -13.71
CA GLU A 76 -9.36 -1.43 -13.35
C GLU A 76 -9.66 -1.44 -11.85
N ILE A 77 -8.66 -1.27 -10.98
CA ILE A 77 -8.84 -1.15 -9.52
C ILE A 77 -9.62 0.12 -9.18
N ILE A 78 -9.28 1.25 -9.80
CA ILE A 78 -9.94 2.54 -9.56
C ILE A 78 -11.39 2.47 -10.03
N GLU A 79 -11.65 1.96 -11.24
CA GLU A 79 -12.99 1.82 -11.81
C GLU A 79 -13.87 0.89 -10.96
N ALA A 80 -13.35 -0.27 -10.56
CA ALA A 80 -14.06 -1.20 -9.69
C ALA A 80 -14.38 -0.57 -8.32
N THR A 81 -13.44 0.17 -7.74
CA THR A 81 -13.64 0.86 -6.47
C THR A 81 -14.68 1.97 -6.60
N ALA A 82 -14.61 2.77 -7.67
CA ALA A 82 -15.61 3.79 -7.95
C ALA A 82 -17.01 3.19 -8.09
N ALA A 83 -17.15 2.09 -8.83
CA ALA A 83 -18.43 1.39 -8.98
C ALA A 83 -18.99 0.89 -7.65
N LEU A 84 -18.16 0.29 -6.79
CA LEU A 84 -18.55 -0.16 -5.45
C LEU A 84 -19.05 0.98 -4.56
N LEU A 85 -18.52 2.19 -4.75
CA LEU A 85 -18.88 3.39 -4.00
C LEU A 85 -19.94 4.25 -4.71
N HIS A 86 -20.58 3.73 -5.75
CA HIS A 86 -21.59 4.44 -6.56
C HIS A 86 -21.07 5.76 -7.17
N GLY A 87 -19.79 5.78 -7.54
CA GLY A 87 -19.16 6.93 -8.18
C GLY A 87 -19.65 7.14 -9.62
N THR A 88 -19.55 8.38 -10.09
CA THR A 88 -19.84 8.73 -11.50
C THR A 88 -18.64 8.39 -12.39
N PRO A 89 -18.80 8.39 -13.73
CA PRO A 89 -17.68 8.22 -14.67
C PRO A 89 -16.54 9.24 -14.55
N GLU A 90 -16.78 10.36 -13.87
CA GLU A 90 -15.79 11.42 -13.66
C GLU A 90 -14.89 11.14 -12.43
N VAL A 91 -15.19 10.09 -11.66
CA VAL A 91 -14.35 9.71 -10.51
C VAL A 91 -12.98 9.28 -11.01
N CYS A 92 -11.96 9.86 -10.43
CA CYS A 92 -10.58 9.48 -10.67
C CYS A 92 -9.90 9.11 -9.35
N GLY A 93 -8.79 8.43 -9.44
CA GLY A 93 -8.06 7.98 -8.27
C GLY A 93 -6.61 7.62 -8.59
N VAL A 94 -5.93 7.12 -7.60
CA VAL A 94 -4.56 6.61 -7.69
C VAL A 94 -4.41 5.40 -6.78
N VAL A 95 -3.68 4.39 -7.24
CA VAL A 95 -3.24 3.28 -6.40
C VAL A 95 -1.98 3.71 -5.66
N THR A 96 -1.97 3.53 -4.35
CA THR A 96 -0.87 3.96 -3.47
C THR A 96 -0.04 2.78 -3.01
N SER A 97 1.12 3.04 -2.42
CA SER A 97 1.98 2.01 -1.84
C SER A 97 1.40 1.34 -0.58
N GLY A 98 0.32 1.89 -0.02
CA GLY A 98 -0.35 1.35 1.15
C GLY A 98 -1.29 2.34 1.82
N GLY A 99 -2.05 1.87 2.83
CA GLY A 99 -3.08 2.64 3.50
C GLY A 99 -2.59 3.95 4.14
N THR A 100 -1.37 3.98 4.65
CA THR A 100 -0.79 5.22 5.19
C THR A 100 -0.66 6.30 4.13
N GLU A 101 -0.15 5.97 2.94
CA GLU A 101 -0.06 6.91 1.84
C GLU A 101 -1.46 7.35 1.37
N SER A 102 -2.41 6.44 1.29
CA SER A 102 -3.80 6.77 0.97
C SER A 102 -4.38 7.80 1.95
N CYS A 103 -4.18 7.62 3.25
CA CYS A 103 -4.61 8.60 4.26
C CYS A 103 -3.91 9.96 4.08
N LEU A 104 -2.60 9.94 3.82
CA LEU A 104 -1.82 11.16 3.57
C LEU A 104 -2.36 11.93 2.36
N LEU A 105 -2.57 11.25 1.24
CA LEU A 105 -3.09 11.86 0.01
C LEU A 105 -4.51 12.38 0.16
N ALA A 106 -5.37 11.66 0.90
CA ALA A 106 -6.72 12.14 1.21
C ALA A 106 -6.68 13.46 1.99
N VAL A 107 -5.91 13.52 3.09
CA VAL A 107 -5.78 14.76 3.89
C VAL A 107 -5.20 15.90 3.05
N LYS A 108 -4.17 15.62 2.26
CA LYS A 108 -3.60 16.61 1.34
C LYS A 108 -4.66 17.16 0.38
N THR A 109 -5.42 16.29 -0.26
CA THR A 109 -6.44 16.65 -1.24
C THR A 109 -7.53 17.55 -0.61
N TYR A 110 -8.05 17.15 0.55
CA TYR A 110 -9.05 17.94 1.25
C TYR A 110 -8.51 19.27 1.78
N ARG A 111 -7.27 19.29 2.27
CA ARG A 111 -6.59 20.54 2.66
C ARG A 111 -6.47 21.50 1.47
N ASP A 112 -5.98 21.01 0.33
CA ASP A 112 -5.77 21.85 -0.85
C ASP A 112 -7.09 22.36 -1.41
N ARG A 113 -8.14 21.55 -1.38
CA ARG A 113 -9.51 21.99 -1.72
C ARG A 113 -10.03 23.04 -0.74
N ALA A 114 -9.84 22.84 0.55
CA ALA A 114 -10.31 23.81 1.55
C ALA A 114 -9.63 25.18 1.41
N ARG A 115 -8.35 25.19 1.07
CA ARG A 115 -7.58 26.43 0.81
C ARG A 115 -8.04 27.23 -0.42
N GLN A 116 -8.84 26.62 -1.29
CA GLN A 116 -9.48 27.35 -2.40
C GLN A 116 -10.71 28.15 -1.95
N VAL A 117 -11.22 27.91 -0.74
CA VAL A 117 -12.32 28.67 -0.17
C VAL A 117 -11.78 29.98 0.43
N PRO A 118 -12.30 31.15 0.03
CA PRO A 118 -11.84 32.43 0.59
C PRO A 118 -11.89 32.46 2.11
N GLY A 119 -10.83 32.91 2.74
CA GLY A 119 -10.72 33.01 4.21
C GLY A 119 -10.28 31.74 4.92
N VAL A 120 -10.13 30.60 4.23
CA VAL A 120 -9.61 29.34 4.82
C VAL A 120 -8.12 29.26 4.58
N GLY A 121 -7.31 29.65 5.55
CA GLY A 121 -5.85 29.50 5.50
C GLY A 121 -5.37 28.14 6.03
N ARG A 122 -5.88 27.74 7.19
CA ARG A 122 -5.52 26.46 7.86
C ARG A 122 -6.80 25.70 8.20
N PRO A 123 -7.15 24.65 7.46
CA PRO A 123 -8.32 23.83 7.75
C PRO A 123 -8.13 22.99 9.00
N ASP A 124 -9.23 22.64 9.66
CA ASP A 124 -9.28 21.70 10.77
C ASP A 124 -9.81 20.35 10.27
N MET A 125 -9.40 19.27 10.94
CA MET A 125 -9.90 17.91 10.73
C MET A 125 -10.46 17.38 12.05
N ILE A 126 -11.70 16.91 12.02
CA ILE A 126 -12.35 16.24 13.15
C ILE A 126 -12.17 14.73 12.97
N MET A 127 -11.69 14.06 14.00
CA MET A 127 -11.52 12.62 13.98
C MET A 127 -11.67 12.00 15.37
N PRO A 128 -12.08 10.73 15.49
CA PRO A 128 -12.17 10.04 16.77
C PRO A 128 -10.78 9.77 17.34
N VAL A 129 -10.69 9.66 18.68
CA VAL A 129 -9.44 9.33 19.39
C VAL A 129 -8.85 7.99 18.92
N ALA A 130 -9.69 7.05 18.50
CA ALA A 130 -9.30 5.74 18.00
C ALA A 130 -8.92 5.74 16.50
N ALA A 131 -8.80 6.90 15.85
CA ALA A 131 -8.39 6.98 14.47
C ALA A 131 -6.98 6.41 14.27
N HIS A 132 -6.76 5.75 13.13
CA HIS A 132 -5.46 5.20 12.80
C HIS A 132 -4.37 6.28 12.79
N VAL A 133 -3.19 5.97 13.29
CA VAL A 133 -2.04 6.89 13.42
C VAL A 133 -1.65 7.62 12.13
N ALA A 134 -1.97 7.05 10.96
CA ALA A 134 -1.73 7.69 9.67
C ALA A 134 -2.43 9.06 9.53
N TRP A 135 -3.59 9.25 10.15
CA TRP A 135 -4.32 10.52 10.14
C TRP A 135 -3.59 11.59 10.95
N PHE A 136 -3.05 11.23 12.12
CA PHE A 136 -2.24 12.13 12.93
C PHE A 136 -0.94 12.52 12.20
N LYS A 137 -0.29 11.53 11.56
CA LYS A 137 0.88 11.77 10.71
C LYS A 137 0.56 12.73 9.56
N ALA A 138 -0.60 12.57 8.92
CA ALA A 138 -1.05 13.45 7.84
C ALA A 138 -1.28 14.88 8.34
N SER A 139 -1.88 15.05 9.53
CA SER A 139 -2.11 16.36 10.13
C SER A 139 -0.81 17.13 10.34
N GLU A 140 0.21 16.46 10.86
CA GLU A 140 1.55 17.04 11.05
C GLU A 140 2.22 17.41 9.72
N TYR A 141 2.17 16.50 8.73
CA TYR A 141 2.83 16.72 7.43
C TYR A 141 2.19 17.85 6.63
N PHE A 142 0.91 18.04 6.76
CA PHE A 142 0.14 18.96 5.92
C PHE A 142 -0.40 20.17 6.67
N ASP A 143 0.01 20.38 7.90
CA ASP A 143 -0.43 21.51 8.75
C ASP A 143 -1.96 21.62 8.80
N VAL A 144 -2.62 20.50 9.08
CA VAL A 144 -4.07 20.43 9.33
C VAL A 144 -4.29 20.21 10.82
N LYS A 145 -5.03 21.11 11.47
CA LYS A 145 -5.28 21.00 12.89
C LYS A 145 -6.27 19.88 13.18
N VAL A 146 -5.93 19.00 14.13
CA VAL A 146 -6.84 17.98 14.64
C VAL A 146 -7.69 18.51 15.78
N ARG A 147 -8.96 18.18 15.76
CA ARG A 147 -9.94 18.45 16.83
C ARG A 147 -10.64 17.16 17.25
#